data_f75e15a8fa6c194e8cc9a2432b1696eb
#
_entry.id   f75e15a8fa6c194e8cc9a2432b1696eb
#
_cell.length_a   1.000
_cell.length_b   1.000
_cell.length_c   1.000
_cell.angle_alpha   90.00
_cell.angle_beta   90.00
_cell.angle_gamma   90.00
#
_symmetry.space_group_name_H-M   'P 1'
#
loop_
_entity.id
_entity.type
_entity.pdbx_description
1 polymer ?
#
loop_
_entity_poly.entity_id
_entity_poly.type
_entity_poly.pdbx_seq_one_letter_code
_entity_poly.pdbx_strand_id
1 'polypeptide(L)'
;MLDQEKFFNTYKVQEAFEDSGLSWDTLEKIYEDYTRRLPEMKKIADRLQDEISKVIDFHVHSIHNRCKDPEHLIEKIIRKVGVEKRQKYKNINERNYLRIVRDLMGIRILILSKEEWRTVHDFLLKVDEDSRYDMHMAEMPRAYIRYGDRKSVV
;
A
#
# COMPACT_ATOMS: atom_id res chain seq x y z
N MET A 1 8.15 13.56 -16.06
CA MET A 1 7.41 14.79 -15.72
C MET A 1 5.92 14.44 -15.72
N LEU A 2 5.19 14.76 -14.67
CA LEU A 2 3.76 14.51 -14.54
C LEU A 2 2.99 15.71 -15.08
N ASP A 3 2.17 15.51 -16.11
CA ASP A 3 1.35 16.56 -16.71
C ASP A 3 0.18 16.91 -15.78
N GLN A 4 0.21 18.10 -15.22
CA GLN A 4 -0.77 18.58 -14.23
C GLN A 4 -2.19 18.67 -14.79
N GLU A 5 -2.35 19.26 -15.96
CA GLU A 5 -3.67 19.45 -16.57
C GLU A 5 -4.31 18.12 -16.94
N LYS A 6 -3.55 17.24 -17.58
CA LYS A 6 -3.98 15.88 -17.91
C LYS A 6 -4.34 15.10 -16.66
N PHE A 7 -3.52 15.19 -15.60
CA PHE A 7 -3.75 14.52 -14.33
C PHE A 7 -5.07 14.98 -13.69
N PHE A 8 -5.29 16.28 -13.57
CA PHE A 8 -6.53 16.80 -12.99
C PHE A 8 -7.77 16.40 -13.80
N ASN A 9 -7.66 16.39 -15.13
CA ASN A 9 -8.73 15.94 -16.01
C ASN A 9 -9.04 14.45 -15.86
N THR A 10 -8.00 13.62 -15.63
CA THR A 10 -8.15 12.17 -15.48
C THR A 10 -8.76 11.81 -14.13
N TYR A 11 -8.23 12.36 -13.05
CA TYR A 11 -8.59 11.95 -11.68
C TYR A 11 -9.67 12.84 -11.04
N LYS A 12 -10.05 13.96 -11.68
CA LYS A 12 -11.06 14.91 -11.18
C LYS A 12 -10.75 15.43 -9.78
N VAL A 13 -9.48 15.76 -9.53
CA VAL A 13 -8.96 16.13 -8.19
C VAL A 13 -8.51 17.59 -8.08
N GLN A 14 -8.83 18.46 -9.04
CA GLN A 14 -8.38 19.85 -9.02
C GLN A 14 -8.84 20.59 -7.76
N GLU A 15 -10.13 20.55 -7.44
CA GLU A 15 -10.67 21.18 -6.24
C GLU A 15 -10.01 20.65 -4.95
N ALA A 16 -9.85 19.33 -4.86
CA ALA A 16 -9.17 18.70 -3.72
C ALA A 16 -7.68 19.11 -3.63
N PHE A 17 -7.02 19.36 -4.76
CA PHE A 17 -5.66 19.85 -4.79
C PHE A 17 -5.58 21.30 -4.29
N GLU A 18 -6.45 22.18 -4.75
CA GLU A 18 -6.54 23.57 -4.28
C GLU A 18 -6.79 23.63 -2.76
N ASP A 19 -7.71 22.81 -2.27
CA ASP A 19 -8.03 22.67 -0.83
C ASP A 19 -6.92 22.05 0.02
N SER A 20 -5.99 21.34 -0.62
CA SER A 20 -4.89 20.65 0.09
C SER A 20 -3.80 21.61 0.55
N GLY A 21 -3.59 22.72 -0.15
CA GLY A 21 -2.46 23.62 0.04
C GLY A 21 -1.10 23.02 -0.33
N LEU A 22 -1.08 21.87 -1.02
CA LEU A 22 0.14 21.23 -1.51
C LEU A 22 0.63 21.96 -2.78
N SER A 23 1.95 22.05 -2.96
CA SER A 23 2.50 22.52 -4.23
C SER A 23 2.61 21.37 -5.22
N TRP A 24 2.36 21.67 -6.52
CA TRP A 24 2.54 20.69 -7.58
C TRP A 24 3.99 20.17 -7.66
N ASP A 25 4.99 21.04 -7.46
CA ASP A 25 6.41 20.69 -7.39
C ASP A 25 6.70 19.61 -6.34
N THR A 26 6.06 19.69 -5.18
CA THR A 26 6.19 18.64 -4.15
C THR A 26 5.63 17.30 -4.62
N LEU A 27 4.47 17.31 -5.26
CA LEU A 27 3.84 16.09 -5.79
C LEU A 27 4.65 15.49 -6.93
N GLU A 28 5.20 16.32 -7.81
CA GLU A 28 6.06 15.89 -8.92
C GLU A 28 7.35 15.24 -8.41
N LYS A 29 8.01 15.83 -7.40
CA LYS A 29 9.18 15.22 -6.74
C LYS A 29 8.86 13.86 -6.11
N ILE A 30 7.72 13.73 -5.47
CA ILE A 30 7.26 12.42 -4.93
C ILE A 30 7.04 11.43 -6.07
N TYR A 31 6.36 11.84 -7.15
CA TYR A 31 6.10 11.01 -8.31
C TYR A 31 7.39 10.50 -8.95
N GLU A 32 8.37 11.37 -9.17
CA GLU A 32 9.66 11.03 -9.78
C GLU A 32 10.48 10.10 -8.89
N ASP A 33 10.59 10.39 -7.59
CA ASP A 33 11.31 9.51 -6.65
C ASP A 33 10.64 8.14 -6.55
N TYR A 34 9.31 8.09 -6.47
CA TYR A 34 8.59 6.82 -6.42
C TYR A 34 8.73 6.02 -7.72
N THR A 35 8.60 6.67 -8.87
CA THR A 35 8.77 6.03 -10.19
C THR A 35 10.16 5.42 -10.34
N ARG A 36 11.19 6.12 -9.88
CA ARG A 36 12.57 5.63 -9.89
C ARG A 36 12.76 4.39 -8.99
N ARG A 37 12.08 4.32 -7.85
CA ARG A 37 12.15 3.21 -6.89
C ARG A 37 11.27 2.02 -7.27
N LEU A 38 10.27 2.22 -8.09
CA LEU A 38 9.26 1.23 -8.40
C LEU A 38 9.81 -0.11 -8.94
N PRO A 39 10.84 -0.14 -9.82
CA PRO A 39 11.42 -1.40 -10.30
C PRO A 39 12.03 -2.24 -9.17
N GLU A 40 12.67 -1.62 -8.20
CA GLU A 40 13.25 -2.33 -7.06
C GLU A 40 12.17 -2.80 -6.09
N MET A 41 11.16 -1.96 -5.83
CA MET A 41 10.01 -2.36 -5.02
C MET A 41 9.27 -3.56 -5.62
N LYS A 42 9.14 -3.63 -6.94
CA LYS A 42 8.57 -4.80 -7.62
C LYS A 42 9.39 -6.05 -7.39
N LYS A 43 10.72 -5.99 -7.49
CA LYS A 43 11.60 -7.14 -7.19
C LYS A 43 11.44 -7.63 -5.74
N ILE A 44 11.31 -6.70 -4.80
CA ILE A 44 11.06 -7.05 -3.38
C ILE A 44 9.70 -7.73 -3.24
N ALA A 45 8.66 -7.20 -3.89
CA ALA A 45 7.32 -7.77 -3.87
C ALA A 45 7.28 -9.18 -4.47
N ASP A 46 7.96 -9.40 -5.62
CA ASP A 46 8.07 -10.68 -6.28
C ASP A 46 8.79 -11.70 -5.37
N ARG A 47 9.92 -11.31 -4.80
CA ARG A 47 10.66 -12.16 -3.85
C ARG A 47 9.81 -12.54 -2.63
N LEU A 48 9.11 -11.58 -2.06
CA LEU A 48 8.25 -11.84 -0.91
C LEU A 48 7.09 -12.77 -1.27
N GLN A 49 6.48 -12.60 -2.45
CA GLN A 49 5.46 -13.52 -2.96
C GLN A 49 6.01 -14.94 -3.10
N ASP A 50 7.21 -15.10 -3.68
CA ASP A 50 7.86 -16.40 -3.87
C ASP A 50 8.14 -17.09 -2.52
N GLU A 51 8.65 -16.34 -1.53
CA GLU A 51 8.91 -16.88 -0.19
C GLU A 51 7.62 -17.33 0.52
N ILE A 52 6.56 -16.51 0.42
CA ILE A 52 5.25 -16.85 0.97
C ILE A 52 4.68 -18.09 0.25
N SER A 53 4.78 -18.16 -1.07
CA SER A 53 4.28 -19.29 -1.87
C SER A 53 4.91 -20.62 -1.47
N LYS A 54 6.21 -20.65 -1.18
CA LYS A 54 6.91 -21.87 -0.75
C LYS A 54 6.39 -22.44 0.57
N VAL A 55 5.85 -21.60 1.43
CA VAL A 55 5.42 -22.00 2.78
C VAL A 55 3.94 -22.35 2.86
N ILE A 56 3.08 -21.65 2.10
CA ILE A 56 1.62 -21.76 2.23
C ILE A 56 0.92 -22.28 0.97
N ASP A 57 1.67 -22.78 0.00
CA ASP A 57 1.18 -23.19 -1.33
C ASP A 57 0.01 -24.19 -1.29
N PHE A 58 -0.01 -25.11 -0.35
CA PHE A 58 -1.07 -26.13 -0.23
C PHE A 58 -2.40 -25.62 0.36
N HIS A 59 -2.43 -24.39 0.86
CA HIS A 59 -3.56 -23.85 1.64
C HIS A 59 -4.18 -22.62 1.02
N VAL A 60 -3.70 -22.17 -0.15
CA VAL A 60 -4.20 -20.95 -0.77
C VAL A 60 -4.55 -21.16 -2.23
N HIS A 61 -5.58 -20.46 -2.67
CA HIS A 61 -6.00 -20.50 -4.07
C HIS A 61 -5.04 -19.72 -4.98
N SER A 62 -4.61 -18.56 -4.56
CA SER A 62 -3.64 -17.76 -5.31
C SER A 62 -2.96 -16.71 -4.44
N ILE A 63 -1.76 -16.33 -4.83
CA ILE A 63 -0.98 -15.25 -4.22
C ILE A 63 -0.60 -14.27 -5.30
N HIS A 64 -0.87 -12.99 -5.09
CA HIS A 64 -0.53 -11.92 -6.00
C HIS A 64 0.10 -10.77 -5.25
N ASN A 65 1.13 -10.18 -5.82
CA ASN A 65 1.66 -8.92 -5.35
C ASN A 65 1.23 -7.76 -6.25
N ARG A 66 1.31 -6.58 -5.72
CA ARG A 66 1.18 -5.34 -6.49
C ARG A 66 1.97 -4.22 -5.85
N CYS A 67 2.56 -3.37 -6.68
CA CYS A 67 2.97 -2.03 -6.27
C CYS A 67 1.93 -1.02 -6.70
N LYS A 68 1.77 0.04 -5.92
CA LYS A 68 0.84 1.13 -6.24
C LYS A 68 1.30 1.83 -7.51
N ASP A 69 0.36 2.18 -8.37
CA ASP A 69 0.64 3.02 -9.52
C ASP A 69 1.08 4.43 -9.08
N PRO A 70 2.10 5.05 -9.72
CA PRO A 70 2.60 6.36 -9.33
C PRO A 70 1.55 7.48 -9.39
N GLU A 71 0.69 7.50 -10.41
CA GLU A 71 -0.36 8.51 -10.49
C GLU A 71 -1.43 8.30 -9.42
N HIS A 72 -1.81 7.04 -9.15
CA HIS A 72 -2.72 6.72 -8.04
C HIS A 72 -2.13 7.05 -6.67
N LEU A 73 -0.79 7.07 -6.52
CA LEU A 73 -0.15 7.55 -5.30
C LEU A 73 -0.39 9.05 -5.13
N ILE A 74 -0.20 9.84 -6.18
CA ILE A 74 -0.40 11.30 -6.15
C ILE A 74 -1.89 11.63 -5.91
N GLU A 75 -2.82 10.98 -6.63
CA GLU A 75 -4.27 11.10 -6.39
C GLU A 75 -4.61 10.85 -4.92
N LYS A 76 -4.10 9.76 -4.35
CA LYS A 76 -4.33 9.43 -2.95
C LYS A 76 -3.82 10.51 -1.99
N ILE A 77 -2.63 11.07 -2.23
CA ILE A 77 -2.05 12.12 -1.39
C ILE A 77 -2.96 13.35 -1.42
N ILE A 78 -3.36 13.81 -2.61
CA ILE A 78 -4.25 14.96 -2.79
C ILE A 78 -5.56 14.73 -2.02
N ARG A 79 -6.20 13.60 -2.21
CA ARG A 79 -7.45 13.25 -1.53
C ARG A 79 -7.31 13.17 -0.01
N LYS A 80 -6.20 12.59 0.50
CA LYS A 80 -5.94 12.47 1.94
C LYS A 80 -5.72 13.82 2.61
N VAL A 81 -5.12 14.78 1.91
CA VAL A 81 -4.90 16.14 2.43
C VAL A 81 -6.10 17.04 2.14
N GLY A 82 -6.55 17.09 0.90
CA GLY A 82 -7.60 18.01 0.45
C GLY A 82 -8.98 17.66 0.97
N VAL A 83 -9.40 16.40 0.83
CA VAL A 83 -10.75 15.93 1.20
C VAL A 83 -10.82 15.40 2.62
N GLU A 84 -9.98 14.39 2.92
CA GLU A 84 -10.04 13.69 4.22
C GLU A 84 -9.36 14.45 5.36
N LYS A 85 -8.62 15.52 5.07
CA LYS A 85 -7.89 16.37 6.04
C LYS A 85 -7.04 15.57 7.04
N ARG A 86 -6.39 14.49 6.56
CA ARG A 86 -5.58 13.60 7.41
C ARG A 86 -4.30 14.27 7.86
N GLN A 87 -4.17 14.56 9.16
CA GLN A 87 -3.03 15.29 9.74
C GLN A 87 -1.67 14.69 9.40
N LYS A 88 -1.55 13.36 9.38
CA LYS A 88 -0.28 12.69 9.05
C LYS A 88 0.24 12.96 7.63
N TYR A 89 -0.63 13.42 6.72
CA TYR A 89 -0.27 13.76 5.34
C TYR A 89 0.04 15.25 5.14
N LYS A 90 -0.25 16.10 6.12
CA LYS A 90 -0.18 17.57 5.98
C LYS A 90 1.18 18.09 5.50
N ASN A 91 2.28 17.47 5.97
CA ASN A 91 3.65 17.87 5.62
C ASN A 91 4.36 16.81 4.77
N ILE A 92 3.60 16.12 3.91
CA ILE A 92 4.14 15.08 3.03
C ILE A 92 5.05 15.68 1.96
N ASN A 93 6.20 15.03 1.74
CA ASN A 93 7.18 15.41 0.73
C ASN A 93 8.00 14.18 0.28
N GLU A 94 8.94 14.38 -0.66
CA GLU A 94 9.77 13.33 -1.23
C GLU A 94 10.67 12.59 -0.22
N ARG A 95 10.92 13.17 0.97
CA ARG A 95 11.75 12.56 2.01
C ARG A 95 10.97 11.69 3.00
N ASN A 96 9.66 11.88 3.09
CA ASN A 96 8.87 11.22 4.13
C ASN A 96 7.68 10.40 3.62
N TYR A 97 7.31 10.50 2.35
CA TYR A 97 6.12 9.83 1.82
C TYR A 97 6.15 8.29 1.98
N LEU A 98 7.33 7.66 1.87
CA LEU A 98 7.48 6.21 2.06
C LEU A 98 7.05 5.75 3.45
N ARG A 99 7.27 6.58 4.47
CA ARG A 99 6.89 6.31 5.86
C ARG A 99 5.43 6.62 6.12
N ILE A 100 4.88 7.65 5.45
CA ILE A 100 3.50 8.12 5.65
C ILE A 100 2.51 7.22 4.91
N VAL A 101 2.83 6.83 3.67
CA VAL A 101 1.97 6.00 2.81
C VAL A 101 2.35 4.53 2.98
N ARG A 102 1.55 3.77 3.71
CA ARG A 102 1.87 2.39 4.09
C ARG A 102 1.43 1.32 3.09
N ASP A 103 0.69 1.67 2.04
CA ASP A 103 0.15 0.74 1.03
C ASP A 103 0.80 0.90 -0.36
N LEU A 104 2.09 1.22 -0.38
CA LEU A 104 2.87 1.35 -1.62
C LEU A 104 3.11 -0.01 -2.29
N MET A 105 3.21 -1.05 -1.50
CA MET A 105 3.34 -2.44 -1.91
C MET A 105 2.34 -3.30 -1.12
N GLY A 106 1.80 -4.33 -1.73
CA GLY A 106 0.87 -5.24 -1.07
C GLY A 106 0.93 -6.64 -1.66
N ILE A 107 0.67 -7.64 -0.82
CA ILE A 107 0.45 -9.02 -1.22
C ILE A 107 -0.99 -9.36 -0.90
N ARG A 108 -1.66 -9.97 -1.87
CA ARG A 108 -3.01 -10.51 -1.71
C ARG A 108 -2.94 -12.02 -1.77
N ILE A 109 -3.42 -12.65 -0.73
CA ILE A 109 -3.55 -14.10 -0.62
C ILE A 109 -5.04 -14.43 -0.66
N LEU A 110 -5.45 -15.25 -1.61
CA LEU A 110 -6.82 -15.74 -1.73
C LEU A 110 -6.88 -17.15 -1.16
N ILE A 111 -7.78 -17.36 -0.24
CA ILE A 111 -8.05 -18.65 0.42
C ILE A 111 -9.44 -19.15 0.03
N LEU A 112 -9.63 -20.47 -0.04
CA LEU A 112 -10.91 -21.09 -0.37
C LEU A 112 -11.79 -21.30 0.86
N SER A 113 -11.19 -21.58 1.99
CA SER A 113 -11.86 -21.84 3.27
C SER A 113 -11.51 -20.78 4.31
N LYS A 114 -12.48 -20.46 5.17
CA LYS A 114 -12.28 -19.50 6.25
C LYS A 114 -11.21 -19.97 7.27
N GLU A 115 -11.05 -21.28 7.40
CA GLU A 115 -10.10 -21.88 8.36
C GLU A 115 -8.65 -21.66 7.91
N GLU A 116 -8.40 -21.55 6.61
CA GLU A 116 -7.05 -21.42 6.04
C GLU A 116 -6.38 -20.08 6.39
N TRP A 117 -7.15 -19.06 6.81
CA TRP A 117 -6.58 -17.79 7.24
C TRP A 117 -5.60 -17.93 8.40
N ARG A 118 -5.81 -18.93 9.27
CA ARG A 118 -4.93 -19.19 10.43
C ARG A 118 -3.53 -19.58 9.99
N THR A 119 -3.39 -20.43 8.98
CA THR A 119 -2.09 -20.81 8.41
C THR A 119 -1.32 -19.59 7.91
N VAL A 120 -2.01 -18.70 7.21
CA VAL A 120 -1.41 -17.43 6.74
C VAL A 120 -1.02 -16.53 7.91
N HIS A 121 -1.89 -16.39 8.89
CA HIS A 121 -1.65 -15.58 10.08
C HIS A 121 -0.45 -16.09 10.88
N ASP A 122 -0.39 -17.38 11.15
CA ASP A 122 0.70 -18.02 11.91
C ASP A 122 2.03 -17.91 11.16
N PHE A 123 1.99 -17.98 9.81
CA PHE A 123 3.16 -17.72 8.99
C PHE A 123 3.66 -16.28 9.16
N LEU A 124 2.77 -15.28 9.08
CA LEU A 124 3.15 -13.88 9.25
C LEU A 124 3.76 -13.61 10.63
N LEU A 125 3.22 -14.21 11.70
CA LEU A 125 3.80 -14.10 13.04
C LEU A 125 5.21 -14.70 13.10
N LYS A 126 5.41 -15.88 12.51
CA LYS A 126 6.72 -16.52 12.45
C LYS A 126 7.76 -15.72 11.66
N VAL A 127 7.34 -15.03 10.59
CA VAL A 127 8.22 -14.17 9.81
C VAL A 127 8.75 -12.99 10.63
N ASP A 128 7.94 -12.44 11.52
CA ASP A 128 8.34 -11.36 12.42
C ASP A 128 9.37 -11.80 13.46
N GLU A 129 9.27 -13.05 13.92
CA GLU A 129 10.17 -13.66 14.91
C GLU A 129 11.46 -14.23 14.29
N ASP A 130 11.47 -14.50 12.99
CA ASP A 130 12.55 -15.20 12.29
C ASP A 130 13.52 -14.23 11.64
N SER A 131 14.71 -14.10 12.24
CA SER A 131 15.78 -13.22 11.76
C SER A 131 16.26 -13.48 10.32
N ARG A 132 15.90 -14.62 9.71
CA ARG A 132 16.25 -14.92 8.32
C ARG A 132 15.54 -14.02 7.31
N TYR A 133 14.41 -13.43 7.69
CA TYR A 133 13.60 -12.61 6.77
C TYR A 133 13.96 -11.13 6.79
N ASP A 134 14.73 -10.64 7.79
CA ASP A 134 15.03 -9.21 7.95
C ASP A 134 13.78 -8.31 7.77
N MET A 135 12.66 -8.79 8.29
CA MET A 135 11.36 -8.13 8.20
C MET A 135 10.71 -8.07 9.58
N HIS A 136 10.16 -6.90 9.91
CA HIS A 136 9.46 -6.70 11.16
C HIS A 136 8.06 -6.15 10.90
N MET A 137 7.08 -6.65 11.64
CA MET A 137 5.73 -6.13 11.60
C MET A 137 5.67 -4.74 12.25
N ALA A 138 5.23 -3.74 11.48
CA ALA A 138 4.99 -2.40 12.02
C ALA A 138 3.70 -2.31 12.86
N GLU A 139 2.76 -3.24 12.66
CA GLU A 139 1.48 -3.35 13.39
C GLU A 139 1.07 -4.82 13.47
N MET A 140 0.42 -5.20 14.55
CA MET A 140 -0.19 -6.52 14.67
C MET A 140 -1.21 -6.78 13.56
N PRO A 141 -1.30 -8.02 13.05
CA PRO A 141 -2.32 -8.40 12.08
C PRO A 141 -3.73 -8.09 12.60
N ARG A 142 -4.60 -7.58 11.71
CA ARG A 142 -6.00 -7.29 12.04
C ARG A 142 -6.90 -8.10 11.15
N ALA A 143 -7.82 -8.86 11.73
CA ALA A 143 -8.85 -9.54 11.00
C ALA A 143 -10.10 -8.65 10.86
N TYR A 144 -10.65 -8.60 9.65
CA TYR A 144 -11.91 -7.89 9.35
C TYR A 144 -12.94 -8.93 8.88
N ILE A 145 -13.94 -9.17 9.69
CA ILE A 145 -15.03 -10.08 9.35
C ILE A 145 -16.23 -9.24 8.91
N ARG A 146 -16.80 -9.62 7.77
CA ARG A 146 -18.03 -9.00 7.25
C ARG A 146 -19.21 -9.87 7.65
N TYR A 147 -20.07 -9.37 8.51
CA TYR A 147 -21.39 -9.95 8.81
C TYR A 147 -22.44 -9.09 8.11
N GLY A 148 -23.03 -9.62 7.01
CA GLY A 148 -23.93 -8.82 6.18
C GLY A 148 -23.25 -7.56 5.66
N ASP A 149 -23.89 -6.39 5.84
CA ASP A 149 -23.36 -5.11 5.37
C ASP A 149 -22.42 -4.39 6.38
N ARG A 150 -22.14 -4.99 7.53
CA ARG A 150 -21.28 -4.39 8.56
C ARG A 150 -19.89 -5.04 8.60
N LYS A 151 -18.85 -4.20 8.62
CA LYS A 151 -17.46 -4.63 8.90
C LYS A 151 -17.23 -4.61 10.41
N SER A 152 -16.85 -5.74 10.98
CA SER A 152 -16.40 -5.84 12.37
C SER A 152 -14.90 -6.10 12.39
N VAL A 153 -14.19 -5.48 13.33
CA VAL A 153 -12.78 -5.75 13.62
C VAL A 153 -12.74 -6.77 14.75
N VAL A 154 -12.01 -7.85 14.56
CA VAL A 154 -11.77 -8.87 15.58
C VAL A 154 -10.28 -8.91 15.87
#